data_7955b16c61718e2ea0cd495949cdf818
#
_entry.id   7955b16c61718e2ea0cd495949cdf818
#
_cell.length_a   1.000
_cell.length_b   1.000
_cell.length_c   1.000
_cell.angle_alpha   90.00
_cell.angle_beta   90.00
_cell.angle_gamma   90.00
#
_symmetry.space_group_name_H-M   'P 1'
#
loop_
_entity.id
_entity.type
_entity.pdbx_description
1 polymer ?
#
loop_
_entity_poly.entity_id
_entity_poly.type
_entity_poly.pdbx_seq_one_letter_code
_entity_poly.pdbx_strand_id
1 'polypeptide(L)'
;MILLISDLHLEEERPDITRAFLRFLDTRARQAEALYILGDFFEAWIGDDAMTPYQHAIARALRQVADGGTRLFLMHGNRDFLVGERFCREAGCTLLGDPAQAELAGHPVLLMHGDSLCTRDEAYMRLRRILRHPLTLFILRNLPLRVRHRLARKLRSESRAQTRQKAYDIVDVTPEEVTRVMIDAKVPTLIHGHTHRPAVHTLEIGGQPAQRIVLGDWDRQGWALEVDADGFRQAPFALD
;
A
#
# COMPACT_ATOMS: atom_id res chain seq x y z
N MET A 1 -2.06 2.04 20.26
CA MET A 1 -1.23 1.31 19.25
C MET A 1 -1.84 1.55 17.88
N ILE A 2 -1.00 1.85 16.88
CA ILE A 2 -1.37 2.04 15.47
C ILE A 2 -0.71 0.93 14.67
N LEU A 3 -1.41 0.40 13.66
CA LEU A 3 -0.92 -0.67 12.78
C LEU A 3 -0.74 -0.17 11.35
N LEU A 4 0.34 -0.59 10.70
CA LEU A 4 0.55 -0.35 9.27
C LEU A 4 0.89 -1.66 8.56
N ILE A 5 0.26 -1.89 7.40
CA ILE A 5 0.48 -3.03 6.51
C ILE A 5 0.51 -2.55 5.06
N SER A 6 1.08 -3.32 4.16
CA SER A 6 1.06 -3.08 2.70
C SER A 6 1.26 -4.36 1.91
N ASP A 7 1.06 -4.30 0.61
CA ASP A 7 1.42 -5.35 -0.33
C ASP A 7 0.81 -6.72 0.01
N LEU A 8 -0.49 -6.73 0.33
CA LEU A 8 -1.23 -7.96 0.62
C LEU A 8 -1.60 -8.73 -0.65
N HIS A 9 -1.80 -8.01 -1.75
CA HIS A 9 -2.17 -8.59 -3.05
C HIS A 9 -3.36 -9.55 -2.95
N LEU A 10 -4.42 -9.15 -2.23
CA LEU A 10 -5.60 -9.97 -2.02
C LEU A 10 -6.26 -10.37 -3.33
N GLU A 11 -6.44 -11.67 -3.53
CA GLU A 11 -7.11 -12.29 -4.68
C GLU A 11 -7.78 -13.61 -4.28
N GLU A 12 -8.79 -14.04 -5.03
CA GLU A 12 -9.55 -15.27 -4.71
C GLU A 12 -8.68 -16.53 -4.76
N GLU A 13 -7.66 -16.51 -5.61
CA GLU A 13 -6.71 -17.61 -5.81
C GLU A 13 -5.71 -17.79 -4.65
N ARG A 14 -5.64 -16.83 -3.71
CA ARG A 14 -4.80 -16.89 -2.50
C ARG A 14 -5.66 -16.84 -1.22
N PRO A 15 -6.43 -17.92 -0.97
CA PRO A 15 -7.29 -17.99 0.23
C PRO A 15 -6.50 -18.06 1.54
N ASP A 16 -5.23 -18.45 1.51
CA ASP A 16 -4.29 -18.41 2.64
C ASP A 16 -4.08 -16.97 3.13
N ILE A 17 -3.72 -16.04 2.24
CA ILE A 17 -3.55 -14.63 2.57
C ILE A 17 -4.86 -14.04 3.07
N THR A 18 -5.97 -14.36 2.39
CA THR A 18 -7.30 -13.88 2.78
C THR A 18 -7.66 -14.31 4.21
N ARG A 19 -7.46 -15.59 4.56
CA ARG A 19 -7.73 -16.09 5.93
C ARG A 19 -6.83 -15.41 6.97
N ALA A 20 -5.54 -15.26 6.65
CA ALA A 20 -4.60 -14.58 7.52
C ALA A 20 -5.00 -13.11 7.74
N PHE A 21 -5.43 -12.41 6.68
CA PHE A 21 -5.91 -11.04 6.77
C PHE A 21 -7.18 -10.92 7.65
N LEU A 22 -8.16 -11.78 7.45
CA LEU A 22 -9.38 -11.78 8.27
C LEU A 22 -9.05 -12.06 9.74
N ARG A 23 -8.17 -13.01 10.02
CA ARG A 23 -7.69 -13.28 11.39
C ARG A 23 -6.92 -12.07 11.97
N PHE A 24 -6.08 -11.41 11.18
CA PHE A 24 -5.38 -10.19 11.60
C PHE A 24 -6.37 -9.07 11.96
N LEU A 25 -7.43 -8.90 11.18
CA LEU A 25 -8.50 -7.95 11.50
C LEU A 25 -9.14 -8.27 12.85
N ASP A 26 -9.49 -9.54 13.08
CA ASP A 26 -10.19 -9.96 14.30
C ASP A 26 -9.31 -9.91 15.57
N THR A 27 -8.03 -10.25 15.45
CA THR A 27 -7.15 -10.41 16.62
C THR A 27 -6.32 -9.18 16.93
N ARG A 28 -5.96 -8.38 15.93
CA ARG A 28 -5.04 -7.24 16.09
C ARG A 28 -5.69 -5.91 15.72
N ALA A 29 -6.28 -5.79 14.52
CA ALA A 29 -6.80 -4.53 14.04
C ALA A 29 -7.97 -4.00 14.90
N ARG A 30 -8.85 -4.87 15.39
CA ARG A 30 -9.95 -4.47 16.31
C ARG A 30 -9.48 -3.88 17.64
N GLN A 31 -8.23 -4.13 18.03
CA GLN A 31 -7.65 -3.62 19.28
C GLN A 31 -6.80 -2.37 19.02
N ALA A 32 -6.59 -2.01 17.77
CA ALA A 32 -5.78 -0.87 17.39
C ALA A 32 -6.62 0.42 17.35
N GLU A 33 -5.98 1.53 17.59
CA GLU A 33 -6.56 2.87 17.42
C GLU A 33 -6.78 3.18 15.92
N ALA A 34 -5.84 2.73 15.07
CA ALA A 34 -5.90 2.91 13.64
C ALA A 34 -5.16 1.79 12.89
N LEU A 35 -5.64 1.50 11.66
CA LEU A 35 -4.96 0.65 10.70
C LEU A 35 -4.75 1.44 9.40
N TYR A 36 -3.50 1.49 8.96
CA TYR A 36 -3.08 2.07 7.67
C TYR A 36 -2.70 0.96 6.70
N ILE A 37 -3.28 0.96 5.51
CA ILE A 37 -2.99 0.03 4.42
C ILE A 37 -2.31 0.85 3.31
N LEU A 38 -0.99 0.67 3.13
CA LEU A 38 -0.18 1.52 2.28
C LEU A 38 -0.03 1.00 0.84
N GLY A 39 -1.16 0.64 0.23
CA GLY A 39 -1.23 0.26 -1.19
C GLY A 39 -0.99 -1.22 -1.47
N ASP A 40 -1.26 -1.58 -2.72
CA ASP A 40 -1.25 -2.97 -3.21
C ASP A 40 -2.03 -3.92 -2.29
N PHE A 41 -3.18 -3.43 -1.79
CA PHE A 41 -4.10 -4.17 -0.97
C PHE A 41 -4.76 -5.31 -1.75
N PHE A 42 -5.19 -5.01 -2.99
CA PHE A 42 -5.66 -6.01 -3.94
C PHE A 42 -4.65 -6.25 -5.06
N GLU A 43 -4.54 -7.51 -5.54
CA GLU A 43 -3.69 -7.86 -6.68
C GLU A 43 -4.11 -7.12 -7.98
N ALA A 44 -5.38 -6.79 -8.10
CA ALA A 44 -5.90 -5.94 -9.16
C ALA A 44 -7.21 -5.27 -8.78
N TRP A 45 -7.35 -4.02 -9.21
CA TRP A 45 -8.61 -3.28 -9.12
C TRP A 45 -8.91 -2.60 -10.45
N ILE A 46 -10.12 -2.79 -10.97
CA ILE A 46 -10.51 -2.24 -12.28
C ILE A 46 -11.62 -1.20 -12.18
N GLY A 47 -11.99 -0.81 -10.97
CA GLY A 47 -13.02 0.18 -10.63
C GLY A 47 -14.06 -0.35 -9.68
N ASP A 48 -14.63 0.52 -8.88
CA ASP A 48 -15.61 0.18 -7.84
C ASP A 48 -16.94 -0.35 -8.40
N ASP A 49 -17.24 -0.06 -9.65
CA ASP A 49 -18.41 -0.57 -10.37
C ASP A 49 -18.28 -2.05 -10.77
N ALA A 50 -17.07 -2.60 -10.65
CA ALA A 50 -16.72 -3.96 -11.00
C ALA A 50 -16.38 -4.84 -9.80
N MET A 51 -16.72 -4.40 -8.59
CA MET A 51 -16.45 -5.17 -7.37
C MET A 51 -17.09 -6.56 -7.43
N THR A 52 -16.28 -7.58 -7.15
CA THR A 52 -16.71 -8.98 -7.06
C THR A 52 -17.35 -9.27 -5.69
N PRO A 53 -18.08 -10.38 -5.53
CA PRO A 53 -18.55 -10.82 -4.22
C PRO A 53 -17.45 -10.96 -3.18
N TYR A 54 -16.25 -11.38 -3.62
CA TYR A 54 -15.05 -11.47 -2.78
C TYR A 54 -14.63 -10.09 -2.26
N GLN A 55 -14.50 -9.10 -3.13
CA GLN A 55 -14.10 -7.74 -2.75
C GLN A 55 -15.14 -7.08 -1.83
N HIS A 56 -16.42 -7.34 -2.06
CA HIS A 56 -17.49 -6.93 -1.13
C HIS A 56 -17.38 -7.62 0.24
N ALA A 57 -16.96 -8.88 0.29
CA ALA A 57 -16.74 -9.58 1.57
C ALA A 57 -15.56 -8.95 2.35
N ILE A 58 -14.47 -8.61 1.68
CA ILE A 58 -13.34 -7.89 2.27
C ILE A 58 -13.76 -6.51 2.78
N ALA A 59 -14.52 -5.74 1.98
CA ALA A 59 -15.03 -4.44 2.40
C ALA A 59 -15.89 -4.53 3.66
N ARG A 60 -16.79 -5.55 3.75
CA ARG A 60 -17.61 -5.78 4.94
C ARG A 60 -16.77 -6.15 6.18
N ALA A 61 -15.71 -6.95 6.01
CA ALA A 61 -14.81 -7.29 7.10
C ALA A 61 -14.09 -6.04 7.65
N LEU A 62 -13.60 -5.16 6.77
CA LEU A 62 -13.05 -3.87 7.17
C LEU A 62 -14.09 -2.99 7.87
N ARG A 63 -15.32 -2.93 7.34
CA ARG A 63 -16.42 -2.17 7.95
C ARG A 63 -16.67 -2.60 9.40
N GLN A 64 -16.67 -3.89 9.68
CA GLN A 64 -16.87 -4.40 11.05
C GLN A 64 -15.76 -3.93 12.01
N VAL A 65 -14.53 -3.75 11.53
CA VAL A 65 -13.42 -3.19 12.32
C VAL A 65 -13.62 -1.70 12.55
N ALA A 66 -14.02 -0.97 11.49
CA ALA A 66 -14.32 0.46 11.60
C ALA A 66 -15.50 0.74 12.55
N ASP A 67 -16.56 -0.04 12.47
CA ASP A 67 -17.73 0.07 13.35
C ASP A 67 -17.38 -0.28 14.81
N GLY A 68 -16.32 -1.06 15.04
CA GLY A 68 -15.71 -1.34 16.34
C GLY A 68 -14.87 -0.19 16.91
N GLY A 69 -14.67 0.90 16.15
CA GLY A 69 -13.98 2.11 16.61
C GLY A 69 -12.55 2.27 16.09
N THR A 70 -12.00 1.31 15.35
CA THR A 70 -10.69 1.44 14.70
C THR A 70 -10.76 2.34 13.48
N ARG A 71 -9.94 3.38 13.41
CA ARG A 71 -9.86 4.24 12.22
C ARG A 71 -9.11 3.52 11.11
N LEU A 72 -9.72 3.41 9.92
CA LEU A 72 -9.13 2.74 8.78
C LEU A 72 -8.70 3.75 7.70
N PHE A 73 -7.47 3.60 7.24
CA PHE A 73 -6.90 4.41 6.17
C PHE A 73 -6.35 3.50 5.07
N LEU A 74 -6.65 3.86 3.82
CA LEU A 74 -6.18 3.15 2.63
C LEU A 74 -5.44 4.12 1.73
N MET A 75 -4.30 3.70 1.22
CA MET A 75 -3.53 4.40 0.19
C MET A 75 -3.53 3.55 -1.08
N HIS A 76 -3.50 4.17 -2.24
CA HIS A 76 -3.36 3.46 -3.50
C HIS A 76 -1.95 2.87 -3.69
N GLY A 77 -1.87 1.60 -4.08
CA GLY A 77 -0.68 1.02 -4.68
C GLY A 77 -0.71 1.07 -6.22
N ASN A 78 0.25 0.44 -6.85
CA ASN A 78 0.31 0.38 -8.30
C ASN A 78 -0.62 -0.67 -8.92
N ARG A 79 -1.17 -1.58 -8.11
CA ARG A 79 -2.12 -2.63 -8.52
C ARG A 79 -3.58 -2.19 -8.38
N ASP A 80 -3.86 -1.33 -7.43
CA ASP A 80 -5.22 -0.99 -7.00
C ASP A 80 -5.53 0.52 -7.05
N PHE A 81 -4.84 1.27 -7.89
CA PHE A 81 -4.97 2.73 -8.01
C PHE A 81 -6.34 3.21 -8.52
N LEU A 82 -7.22 2.33 -8.95
CA LEU A 82 -8.59 2.64 -9.33
C LEU A 82 -9.60 2.44 -8.18
N VAL A 83 -9.16 2.00 -7.00
CA VAL A 83 -9.99 2.01 -5.79
C VAL A 83 -10.54 3.41 -5.58
N GLY A 84 -11.82 3.51 -5.31
CA GLY A 84 -12.51 4.79 -5.22
C GLY A 84 -13.35 4.91 -3.94
N GLU A 85 -14.12 5.98 -3.92
CA GLU A 85 -14.94 6.33 -2.76
C GLU A 85 -16.04 5.31 -2.44
N ARG A 86 -16.54 4.56 -3.44
CA ARG A 86 -17.59 3.56 -3.19
C ARG A 86 -17.05 2.42 -2.33
N PHE A 87 -15.85 1.89 -2.68
CA PHE A 87 -15.19 0.90 -1.84
C PHE A 87 -14.91 1.47 -0.45
N CYS A 88 -14.33 2.67 -0.36
CA CYS A 88 -14.00 3.30 0.92
C CYS A 88 -15.23 3.50 1.81
N ARG A 89 -16.36 3.95 1.24
CA ARG A 89 -17.62 4.05 1.99
C ARG A 89 -18.13 2.70 2.48
N GLU A 90 -18.04 1.65 1.66
CA GLU A 90 -18.45 0.30 2.04
C GLU A 90 -17.54 -0.27 3.14
N ALA A 91 -16.23 -0.10 3.01
CA ALA A 91 -15.23 -0.57 3.96
C ALA A 91 -15.12 0.27 5.24
N GLY A 92 -15.65 1.49 5.25
CA GLY A 92 -15.49 2.42 6.38
C GLY A 92 -14.09 3.00 6.51
N CYS A 93 -13.36 3.14 5.42
CA CYS A 93 -12.00 3.67 5.41
C CYS A 93 -11.91 5.04 4.75
N THR A 94 -10.87 5.77 5.10
CA THR A 94 -10.49 7.04 4.47
C THR A 94 -9.40 6.78 3.44
N LEU A 95 -9.59 7.26 2.22
CA LEU A 95 -8.58 7.18 1.17
C LEU A 95 -7.55 8.29 1.37
N LEU A 96 -6.28 7.90 1.49
CA LEU A 96 -5.15 8.82 1.62
C LEU A 96 -4.56 9.18 0.25
N GLY A 97 -3.99 10.38 0.16
CA GLY A 97 -3.06 10.72 -0.92
C GLY A 97 -1.74 9.94 -0.81
N ASP A 98 -0.95 9.94 -1.88
CA ASP A 98 0.40 9.39 -1.93
C ASP A 98 1.32 10.46 -2.56
N PRO A 99 2.19 11.11 -1.74
CA PRO A 99 2.47 10.91 -0.30
C PRO A 99 1.38 11.47 0.65
N ALA A 100 1.39 11.00 1.91
CA ALA A 100 0.59 11.55 3.01
C ALA A 100 1.46 11.79 4.24
N GLN A 101 1.33 12.95 4.88
CA GLN A 101 1.92 13.21 6.18
C GLN A 101 0.94 12.80 7.29
N ALA A 102 1.45 12.21 8.36
CA ALA A 102 0.67 11.83 9.52
C ALA A 102 1.50 12.00 10.80
N GLU A 103 0.80 12.04 11.91
CA GLU A 103 1.38 11.90 13.24
C GLU A 103 0.89 10.57 13.83
N LEU A 104 1.80 9.64 14.06
CA LEU A 104 1.50 8.31 14.58
C LEU A 104 2.04 8.19 16.01
N ALA A 105 1.15 8.18 17.00
CA ALA A 105 1.50 8.10 18.42
C ALA A 105 2.56 9.14 18.86
N GLY A 106 2.48 10.37 18.33
CA GLY A 106 3.44 11.45 18.59
C GLY A 106 4.66 11.47 17.65
N HIS A 107 4.79 10.53 16.72
CA HIS A 107 5.87 10.49 15.75
C HIS A 107 5.43 11.09 14.41
N PRO A 108 6.05 12.19 13.92
CA PRO A 108 5.77 12.73 12.60
C PRO A 108 6.37 11.82 11.52
N VAL A 109 5.54 11.41 10.56
CA VAL A 109 5.91 10.46 9.51
C VAL A 109 5.43 10.90 8.13
N LEU A 110 6.16 10.48 7.09
CA LEU A 110 5.69 10.47 5.72
C LEU A 110 5.29 9.04 5.34
N LEU A 111 4.06 8.88 4.88
CA LEU A 111 3.51 7.62 4.40
C LEU A 111 3.49 7.65 2.88
N MET A 112 4.00 6.59 2.25
CA MET A 112 3.98 6.41 0.80
C MET A 112 3.70 4.95 0.47
N HIS A 113 3.14 4.68 -0.73
CA HIS A 113 3.20 3.31 -1.23
C HIS A 113 4.65 2.91 -1.53
N GLY A 114 5.40 3.76 -2.22
CA GLY A 114 6.83 3.57 -2.47
C GLY A 114 7.22 3.44 -3.94
N ASP A 115 6.26 3.15 -4.82
CA ASP A 115 6.49 2.99 -6.26
C ASP A 115 7.06 4.26 -6.93
N SER A 116 6.70 5.44 -6.41
CA SER A 116 7.21 6.73 -6.89
C SER A 116 8.66 7.01 -6.50
N LEU A 117 9.21 6.26 -5.55
CA LEU A 117 10.60 6.37 -5.10
C LEU A 117 11.58 5.62 -6.03
N CYS A 118 11.08 4.69 -6.89
CA CYS A 118 11.88 3.86 -7.78
C CYS A 118 12.22 4.61 -9.09
N THR A 119 12.86 5.79 -8.98
CA THR A 119 13.04 6.71 -10.12
C THR A 119 14.01 6.22 -11.18
N ARG A 120 14.86 5.23 -10.88
CA ARG A 120 15.75 4.58 -11.86
C ARG A 120 15.00 3.71 -12.87
N ASP A 121 13.77 3.27 -12.55
CA ASP A 121 12.89 2.61 -13.50
C ASP A 121 12.13 3.64 -14.34
N GLU A 122 12.83 4.30 -15.26
CA GLU A 122 12.25 5.34 -16.10
C GLU A 122 11.03 4.87 -16.91
N ALA A 123 11.03 3.61 -17.36
CA ALA A 123 9.92 3.06 -18.13
C ALA A 123 8.67 2.95 -17.27
N TYR A 124 8.82 2.45 -16.04
CA TYR A 124 7.74 2.41 -15.06
C TYR A 124 7.29 3.83 -14.69
N MET A 125 8.19 4.75 -14.40
CA MET A 125 7.86 6.13 -14.03
C MET A 125 7.09 6.88 -15.11
N ARG A 126 7.40 6.62 -16.41
CA ARG A 126 6.60 7.16 -17.54
C ARG A 126 5.19 6.55 -17.57
N LEU A 127 5.09 5.22 -17.43
CA LEU A 127 3.79 4.54 -17.38
C LEU A 127 2.96 5.01 -16.19
N ARG A 128 3.55 5.10 -15.00
CA ARG A 128 2.91 5.61 -13.78
C ARG A 128 2.31 7.00 -13.98
N ARG A 129 3.10 7.93 -14.58
CA ARG A 129 2.64 9.30 -14.87
C ARG A 129 1.42 9.30 -15.79
N ILE A 130 1.41 8.43 -16.80
CA ILE A 130 0.28 8.31 -17.72
C ILE A 130 -0.95 7.72 -17.00
N LEU A 131 -0.78 6.61 -16.28
CA LEU A 131 -1.89 5.92 -15.61
C LEU A 131 -2.52 6.74 -14.48
N ARG A 132 -1.71 7.53 -13.76
CA ARG A 132 -2.16 8.39 -12.65
C ARG A 132 -2.65 9.77 -13.10
N HIS A 133 -2.55 10.09 -14.39
CA HIS A 133 -3.06 11.36 -14.90
C HIS A 133 -4.59 11.42 -14.77
N PRO A 134 -5.18 12.53 -14.27
CA PRO A 134 -6.63 12.64 -14.04
C PRO A 134 -7.49 12.27 -15.23
N LEU A 135 -7.09 12.69 -16.45
CA LEU A 135 -7.81 12.35 -17.68
C LEU A 135 -7.76 10.84 -17.97
N THR A 136 -6.61 10.20 -17.76
CA THR A 136 -6.48 8.75 -17.94
C THR A 136 -7.33 7.98 -16.92
N LEU A 137 -7.33 8.42 -15.66
CA LEU A 137 -8.17 7.83 -14.61
C LEU A 137 -9.66 7.98 -14.95
N PHE A 138 -10.07 9.14 -15.45
CA PHE A 138 -11.43 9.36 -15.92
C PHE A 138 -11.79 8.42 -17.08
N ILE A 139 -10.92 8.30 -18.10
CA ILE A 139 -11.13 7.38 -19.21
C ILE A 139 -11.21 5.94 -18.72
N LEU A 140 -10.24 5.49 -17.90
CA LEU A 140 -10.20 4.10 -17.39
C LEU A 140 -11.47 3.74 -16.61
N ARG A 141 -11.97 4.65 -15.78
CA ARG A 141 -13.20 4.43 -14.99
C ARG A 141 -14.45 4.34 -15.84
N ASN A 142 -14.45 4.94 -17.06
CA ASN A 142 -15.59 4.96 -17.96
C ASN A 142 -15.49 3.95 -19.13
N LEU A 143 -14.39 3.22 -19.25
CA LEU A 143 -14.27 2.15 -20.25
C LEU A 143 -15.19 0.95 -19.91
N PRO A 144 -15.70 0.24 -20.94
CA PRO A 144 -16.43 -1.01 -20.72
C PRO A 144 -15.61 -2.02 -19.90
N LEU A 145 -16.23 -2.75 -18.98
CA LEU A 145 -15.56 -3.71 -18.08
C LEU A 145 -14.68 -4.71 -18.83
N ARG A 146 -15.15 -5.23 -19.97
CA ARG A 146 -14.36 -6.17 -20.78
C ARG A 146 -13.02 -5.59 -21.24
N VAL A 147 -12.97 -4.29 -21.54
CA VAL A 147 -11.75 -3.59 -21.94
C VAL A 147 -10.84 -3.40 -20.73
N ARG A 148 -11.39 -2.98 -19.60
CA ARG A 148 -10.64 -2.81 -18.34
C ARG A 148 -10.01 -4.13 -17.88
N HIS A 149 -10.75 -5.24 -17.91
CA HIS A 149 -10.22 -6.58 -17.60
C HIS A 149 -9.07 -6.98 -18.53
N ARG A 150 -9.20 -6.73 -19.83
CA ARG A 150 -8.13 -7.05 -20.79
C ARG A 150 -6.87 -6.21 -20.53
N LEU A 151 -7.06 -4.92 -20.29
CA LEU A 151 -5.96 -3.99 -20.00
C LEU A 151 -5.24 -4.36 -18.70
N ALA A 152 -5.98 -4.62 -17.61
CA ALA A 152 -5.41 -5.02 -16.34
C ALA A 152 -4.61 -6.32 -16.44
N ARG A 153 -5.10 -7.33 -17.18
CA ARG A 153 -4.36 -8.57 -17.44
C ARG A 153 -3.07 -8.33 -18.23
N LYS A 154 -3.13 -7.49 -19.26
CA LYS A 154 -1.96 -7.13 -20.06
C LYS A 154 -0.90 -6.42 -19.22
N LEU A 155 -1.27 -5.38 -18.49
CA LEU A 155 -0.36 -4.62 -17.64
C LEU A 155 0.28 -5.50 -16.55
N ARG A 156 -0.48 -6.43 -15.94
CA ARG A 156 0.07 -7.39 -14.98
C ARG A 156 1.10 -8.34 -15.59
N SER A 157 0.79 -8.92 -16.75
CA SER A 157 1.72 -9.85 -17.43
C SER A 157 3.03 -9.16 -17.82
N GLU A 158 2.95 -7.95 -18.34
CA GLU A 158 4.11 -7.14 -18.70
C GLU A 158 4.93 -6.73 -17.46
N SER A 159 4.28 -6.28 -16.39
CA SER A 159 4.95 -5.93 -15.13
C SER A 159 5.70 -7.11 -14.55
N ARG A 160 5.06 -8.30 -14.42
CA ARG A 160 5.72 -9.52 -13.92
C ARG A 160 6.91 -9.94 -14.79
N ALA A 161 6.80 -9.86 -16.12
CA ALA A 161 7.88 -10.19 -17.04
C ALA A 161 9.06 -9.22 -16.91
N GLN A 162 8.78 -7.93 -16.83
CA GLN A 162 9.81 -6.89 -16.70
C GLN A 162 10.53 -6.95 -15.34
N THR A 163 9.81 -7.15 -14.24
CA THR A 163 10.41 -7.24 -12.89
C THR A 163 11.39 -8.40 -12.79
N ARG A 164 11.09 -9.54 -13.43
CA ARG A 164 12.00 -10.72 -13.47
C ARG A 164 13.30 -10.49 -14.24
N GLN A 165 13.33 -9.51 -15.15
CA GLN A 165 14.47 -9.23 -16.03
C GLN A 165 15.29 -8.02 -15.58
N LYS A 166 14.76 -7.19 -14.67
CA LYS A 166 15.44 -5.98 -14.21
C LYS A 166 16.44 -6.30 -13.11
N ALA A 167 17.57 -5.58 -13.13
CA ALA A 167 18.54 -5.63 -12.05
C ALA A 167 17.91 -5.14 -10.74
N TYR A 168 18.40 -5.67 -9.63
CA TYR A 168 17.92 -5.42 -8.28
C TYR A 168 17.83 -3.93 -7.94
N ASP A 169 18.84 -3.13 -8.35
CA ASP A 169 18.97 -1.71 -8.04
C ASP A 169 18.00 -0.83 -8.86
N ILE A 170 17.44 -1.35 -9.97
CA ILE A 170 16.49 -0.62 -10.82
C ILE A 170 15.09 -0.63 -10.19
N VAL A 171 14.74 -1.72 -9.53
CA VAL A 171 13.42 -1.92 -8.90
C VAL A 171 13.37 -1.51 -7.43
N ASP A 172 14.50 -1.06 -6.87
CA ASP A 172 14.55 -0.50 -5.51
C ASP A 172 14.37 1.03 -5.52
N VAL A 173 14.11 1.58 -4.35
CA VAL A 173 13.99 3.02 -4.18
C VAL A 173 15.33 3.73 -4.45
N THR A 174 15.26 4.89 -5.04
CA THR A 174 16.44 5.75 -5.31
C THR A 174 16.77 6.54 -4.05
N PRO A 175 17.97 6.39 -3.45
CA PRO A 175 18.33 7.06 -2.19
C PRO A 175 18.17 8.58 -2.23
N GLU A 176 18.51 9.20 -3.36
CA GLU A 176 18.39 10.65 -3.55
C GLU A 176 16.94 11.09 -3.51
N GLU A 177 16.03 10.29 -4.06
CA GLU A 177 14.58 10.57 -4.03
C GLU A 177 13.99 10.40 -2.64
N VAL A 178 14.41 9.36 -1.89
CA VAL A 178 14.07 9.19 -0.48
C VAL A 178 14.46 10.43 0.33
N THR A 179 15.70 10.87 0.19
CA THR A 179 16.19 12.07 0.87
C THR A 179 15.39 13.30 0.49
N ARG A 180 15.10 13.49 -0.80
CA ARG A 180 14.34 14.63 -1.31
C ARG A 180 12.93 14.70 -0.69
N VAL A 181 12.17 13.60 -0.73
CA VAL A 181 10.79 13.61 -0.22
C VAL A 181 10.73 13.82 1.29
N MET A 182 11.70 13.31 2.05
CA MET A 182 11.78 13.51 3.49
C MET A 182 12.14 14.96 3.85
N ILE A 183 13.04 15.59 3.10
CA ILE A 183 13.37 17.03 3.25
C ILE A 183 12.13 17.88 2.95
N ASP A 184 11.48 17.63 1.82
CA ASP A 184 10.29 18.39 1.40
C ASP A 184 9.16 18.27 2.43
N ALA A 185 8.97 17.07 2.99
CA ALA A 185 7.98 16.81 4.03
C ALA A 185 8.39 17.29 5.43
N LYS A 186 9.68 17.57 5.67
CA LYS A 186 10.24 17.96 6.98
C LYS A 186 9.94 16.95 8.09
N VAL A 187 10.03 15.66 7.80
CA VAL A 187 9.81 14.58 8.76
C VAL A 187 11.02 13.66 8.87
N PRO A 188 11.32 13.13 10.07
CA PRO A 188 12.47 12.25 10.28
C PRO A 188 12.19 10.79 9.88
N THR A 189 10.93 10.40 9.63
CA THR A 189 10.56 9.01 9.37
C THR A 189 9.74 8.89 8.10
N LEU A 190 10.21 8.04 7.17
CA LEU A 190 9.48 7.60 5.99
C LEU A 190 9.05 6.14 6.17
N ILE A 191 7.78 5.83 5.93
CA ILE A 191 7.24 4.46 5.95
C ILE A 191 6.64 4.18 4.57
N HIS A 192 7.07 3.07 3.95
CA HIS A 192 6.55 2.67 2.64
C HIS A 192 6.57 1.14 2.43
N GLY A 193 5.84 0.65 1.43
CA GLY A 193 5.81 -0.73 0.94
C GLY A 193 6.52 -0.92 -0.39
N HIS A 194 5.85 -1.57 -1.33
CA HIS A 194 6.17 -1.74 -2.75
C HIS A 194 7.39 -2.61 -3.07
N THR A 195 8.50 -2.46 -2.39
CA THR A 195 9.74 -3.18 -2.72
C THR A 195 9.79 -4.59 -2.16
N HIS A 196 8.87 -4.95 -1.25
CA HIS A 196 8.79 -6.27 -0.60
C HIS A 196 10.09 -6.66 0.13
N ARG A 197 10.78 -5.66 0.74
CA ARG A 197 12.08 -5.84 1.40
C ARG A 197 12.03 -5.25 2.80
N PRO A 198 11.34 -5.92 3.73
CA PRO A 198 11.12 -5.39 5.07
C PRO A 198 12.44 -5.10 5.77
N ALA A 199 12.65 -3.85 6.14
CA ALA A 199 13.86 -3.37 6.80
C ALA A 199 13.65 -1.99 7.43
N VAL A 200 14.49 -1.66 8.39
CA VAL A 200 14.65 -0.31 8.92
C VAL A 200 16.03 0.20 8.52
N HIS A 201 16.07 1.27 7.75
CA HIS A 201 17.29 1.92 7.31
C HIS A 201 17.51 3.21 8.10
N THR A 202 18.64 3.31 8.79
CA THR A 202 19.07 4.55 9.44
C THR A 202 19.63 5.48 8.38
N LEU A 203 19.21 6.74 8.42
CA LEU A 203 19.59 7.80 7.49
C LEU A 203 20.05 9.03 8.28
N GLU A 204 20.67 9.96 7.58
CA GLU A 204 20.93 11.30 8.07
C GLU A 204 20.36 12.30 7.07
N ILE A 205 19.50 13.21 7.51
CA ILE A 205 18.87 14.22 6.67
C ILE A 205 19.12 15.60 7.28
N GLY A 206 19.86 16.43 6.56
CA GLY A 206 20.21 17.78 7.04
C GLY A 206 21.01 17.77 8.35
N GLY A 207 21.85 16.76 8.58
CA GLY A 207 22.62 16.59 9.81
C GLY A 207 21.80 16.06 11.00
N GLN A 208 20.58 15.60 10.79
CA GLN A 208 19.71 15.05 11.83
C GLN A 208 19.44 13.55 11.58
N PRO A 209 19.37 12.74 12.65
CA PRO A 209 19.00 11.34 12.54
C PRO A 209 17.62 11.18 11.89
N ALA A 210 17.50 10.26 10.94
CA ALA A 210 16.28 9.92 10.25
C ALA A 210 16.22 8.43 9.97
N GLN A 211 15.03 7.91 9.60
CA GLN A 211 14.86 6.51 9.27
C GLN A 211 13.88 6.29 8.12
N ARG A 212 14.10 5.23 7.37
CA ARG A 212 13.18 4.70 6.37
C ARG A 212 12.76 3.30 6.77
N ILE A 213 11.48 3.08 6.95
CA ILE A 213 10.89 1.78 7.30
C ILE A 213 10.21 1.23 6.07
N VAL A 214 10.65 0.06 5.62
CA VAL A 214 10.07 -0.66 4.48
C VAL A 214 9.17 -1.75 5.02
N LEU A 215 7.88 -1.72 4.67
CA LEU A 215 6.92 -2.76 5.05
C LEU A 215 7.14 -4.03 4.22
N GLY A 216 6.88 -5.18 4.84
CA GLY A 216 6.92 -6.47 4.15
C GLY A 216 5.61 -6.78 3.45
N ASP A 217 5.70 -7.60 2.39
CA ASP A 217 4.58 -8.19 1.67
C ASP A 217 4.00 -9.43 2.38
N TRP A 218 2.81 -9.85 1.94
CA TRP A 218 2.11 -11.00 2.51
C TRP A 218 2.16 -12.24 1.59
N ASP A 219 3.34 -12.60 1.08
CA ASP A 219 3.47 -13.78 0.19
C ASP A 219 3.71 -15.10 0.97
N ARG A 220 4.76 -15.14 1.80
CA ARG A 220 5.13 -16.33 2.59
C ARG A 220 4.77 -16.18 4.07
N GLN A 221 4.71 -14.98 4.53
CA GLN A 221 4.37 -14.59 5.90
C GLN A 221 3.71 -13.22 5.87
N GLY A 222 2.85 -12.93 6.84
CA GLY A 222 2.31 -11.59 7.01
C GLY A 222 3.32 -10.68 7.70
N TRP A 223 3.25 -9.40 7.40
CA TRP A 223 4.04 -8.37 8.05
C TRP A 223 3.14 -7.25 8.58
N ALA A 224 3.46 -6.77 9.76
CA ALA A 224 2.82 -5.57 10.29
C ALA A 224 3.82 -4.72 11.05
N LEU A 225 3.72 -3.42 10.90
CA LEU A 225 4.41 -2.43 11.70
C LEU A 225 3.46 -1.95 12.80
N GLU A 226 3.89 -2.06 14.03
CA GLU A 226 3.24 -1.49 15.20
C GLU A 226 3.91 -0.18 15.56
N VAL A 227 3.10 0.83 15.86
CA VAL A 227 3.56 2.15 16.31
C VAL A 227 2.85 2.52 17.61
N ASP A 228 3.63 2.84 18.63
CA ASP A 228 3.17 3.39 19.90
C ASP A 228 4.10 4.50 20.37
N ALA A 229 3.93 4.96 21.62
CA ALA A 229 4.76 6.03 22.18
C ALA A 229 6.25 5.64 22.29
N ASP A 230 6.57 4.34 22.35
CA ASP A 230 7.94 3.83 22.46
C ASP A 230 8.64 3.71 21.10
N GLY A 231 7.89 3.86 19.99
CA GLY A 231 8.42 3.90 18.62
C GLY A 231 7.81 2.86 17.67
N PHE A 232 8.65 2.29 16.81
CA PHE A 232 8.28 1.47 15.65
C PHE A 232 8.78 0.04 15.83
N ARG A 233 7.88 -0.95 15.72
CA ARG A 233 8.22 -2.38 15.79
C ARG A 233 7.60 -3.14 14.62
N GLN A 234 8.42 -3.62 13.71
CA GLN A 234 7.98 -4.45 12.59
C GLN A 234 8.34 -5.92 12.86
N ALA A 235 7.35 -6.81 12.70
CA ALA A 235 7.56 -8.23 12.86
C ALA A 235 6.74 -9.05 11.85
N PRO A 236 7.29 -10.21 11.40
CA PRO A 236 6.52 -11.16 10.61
C PRO A 236 5.61 -12.00 11.51
N PHE A 237 4.60 -12.61 10.89
CA PHE A 237 3.73 -13.61 11.51
C PHE A 237 3.27 -14.63 10.46
N ALA A 238 2.85 -15.83 10.93
CA ALA A 238 2.41 -16.89 10.04
C ALA A 238 1.09 -16.55 9.31
N LEU A 239 0.92 -17.06 8.07
CA LEU A 239 -0.30 -16.92 7.27
C LEU A 239 -1.32 -18.05 7.53
N ASP A 240 -0.95 -19.12 8.23
CA ASP A 240 -1.75 -20.30 8.59
C ASP A 240 -2.64 -20.11 9.82
#